data_43313244a6c3e32c76c7ebf879e82a46
#
_entry.id   43313244a6c3e32c76c7ebf879e82a46
#
_cell.length_a   1.000
_cell.length_b   1.000
_cell.length_c   1.000
_cell.angle_alpha   90.00
_cell.angle_beta   90.00
_cell.angle_gamma   90.00
#
_symmetry.space_group_name_H-M   'P 1'
#
loop_
_entity.id
_entity.type
_entity.pdbx_description
1 polymer ?
#
loop_
_entity_poly.entity_id
_entity_poly.type
_entity_poly.pdbx_seq_one_letter_code
_entity_poly.pdbx_strand_id
1 'polypeptide(L)'
;MLVNEEIKLDYSDVLIRPKRSTMSSRGEVNLERTHNFLWSKKKWTGIPIMSSNMDTVGTPAMHKVLSKYKLITCPAKHHLKKDQGKFKKGKANICWFGGIDDINNLAKTSSGFI
;
A
#
# COMPACT_ATOMS: atom_id res chain seq x y z
N MET A 1 27.99 -16.27 0.26
CA MET A 1 26.77 -16.18 -0.56
C MET A 1 25.78 -17.22 -0.03
N LEU A 2 24.62 -16.79 0.43
CA LEU A 2 23.56 -17.71 0.88
C LEU A 2 22.75 -18.11 -0.35
N VAL A 3 22.79 -19.38 -0.70
CA VAL A 3 21.94 -19.95 -1.76
C VAL A 3 20.72 -20.55 -1.08
N ASN A 4 19.53 -20.03 -1.41
CA ASN A 4 18.28 -20.61 -0.94
C ASN A 4 17.82 -21.64 -1.99
N GLU A 5 17.79 -22.91 -1.58
CA GLU A 5 17.40 -24.03 -2.46
C GLU A 5 15.88 -24.23 -2.57
N GLU A 6 15.07 -23.44 -1.83
CA GLU A 6 13.62 -23.53 -1.92
C GLU A 6 13.15 -23.13 -3.33
N ILE A 7 12.21 -23.88 -3.86
CA ILE A 7 11.56 -23.57 -5.14
C ILE A 7 10.82 -22.24 -5.01
N LYS A 8 11.21 -21.25 -5.79
CA LYS A 8 10.51 -19.97 -5.89
C LYS A 8 9.54 -20.03 -7.05
N LEU A 9 8.25 -19.85 -6.74
CA LEU A 9 7.18 -19.84 -7.73
C LEU A 9 6.96 -18.42 -8.27
N ASP A 10 6.75 -18.31 -9.57
CA ASP A 10 6.29 -17.09 -10.24
C ASP A 10 4.78 -17.19 -10.53
N TYR A 11 4.20 -16.10 -11.01
CA TYR A 11 2.76 -16.07 -11.36
C TYR A 11 2.39 -17.07 -12.45
N SER A 12 3.32 -17.41 -13.35
CA SER A 12 3.13 -18.46 -14.37
C SER A 12 3.04 -19.87 -13.80
N ASP A 13 3.55 -20.08 -12.59
CA ASP A 13 3.63 -21.40 -11.97
C ASP A 13 2.41 -21.71 -11.07
N VAL A 14 1.48 -20.76 -10.93
CA VAL A 14 0.36 -20.89 -10.02
C VAL A 14 -0.97 -20.57 -10.70
N LEU A 15 -2.02 -21.23 -10.23
CA LEU A 15 -3.40 -21.00 -10.67
C LEU A 15 -4.28 -20.70 -9.46
N ILE A 16 -5.25 -19.80 -9.65
CA ILE A 16 -6.25 -19.54 -8.62
C ILE A 16 -7.20 -20.76 -8.55
N ARG A 17 -7.20 -21.42 -7.41
CA ARG A 17 -8.13 -22.53 -7.17
C ARG A 17 -9.57 -22.03 -7.03
N PRO A 18 -10.52 -22.48 -7.88
CA PRO A 18 -11.91 -22.13 -7.73
C PRO A 18 -12.47 -22.60 -6.38
N LYS A 19 -13.28 -21.77 -5.76
CA LYS A 19 -14.01 -22.12 -4.54
C LYS A 19 -15.51 -21.92 -4.78
N ARG A 20 -16.32 -22.68 -4.07
CA ARG A 20 -17.78 -22.44 -4.07
C ARG A 20 -18.06 -21.07 -3.45
N SER A 21 -18.95 -20.34 -4.08
CA SER A 21 -19.47 -19.07 -3.59
C SER A 21 -20.96 -19.20 -3.33
N THR A 22 -21.43 -18.57 -2.27
CA THR A 22 -22.86 -18.43 -1.97
C THR A 22 -23.43 -17.13 -2.56
N MET A 23 -22.58 -16.32 -3.19
CA MET A 23 -22.99 -15.06 -3.81
C MET A 23 -23.62 -15.30 -5.16
N SER A 24 -24.73 -14.63 -5.44
CA SER A 24 -25.45 -14.70 -6.71
C SER A 24 -24.94 -13.67 -7.73
N SER A 25 -24.34 -12.57 -7.27
CA SER A 25 -23.87 -11.48 -8.12
C SER A 25 -22.48 -10.97 -7.70
N ARG A 26 -21.68 -10.53 -8.70
CA ARG A 26 -20.41 -9.82 -8.46
C ARG A 26 -20.60 -8.51 -7.68
N GLY A 27 -21.75 -7.86 -7.79
CA GLY A 27 -22.08 -6.65 -7.05
C GLY A 27 -22.19 -6.84 -5.54
N GLU A 28 -22.37 -8.08 -5.07
CA GLU A 28 -22.44 -8.42 -3.65
C GLU A 28 -21.06 -8.49 -2.99
N VAL A 29 -19.97 -8.48 -3.80
CA VAL A 29 -18.62 -8.64 -3.28
C VAL A 29 -18.14 -7.36 -2.58
N ASN A 30 -17.93 -7.44 -1.28
CA ASN A 30 -17.26 -6.38 -0.54
C ASN A 30 -15.75 -6.57 -0.62
N LEU A 31 -15.05 -5.62 -1.24
CA LEU A 31 -13.61 -5.63 -1.40
C LEU A 31 -12.88 -5.02 -0.19
N GLU A 32 -13.58 -4.31 0.71
CA GLU A 32 -12.94 -3.72 1.88
C GLU A 32 -12.49 -4.81 2.86
N ARG A 33 -11.27 -4.65 3.36
CA ARG A 33 -10.67 -5.52 4.36
C ARG A 33 -10.05 -4.68 5.46
N THR A 34 -10.04 -5.21 6.65
CA THR A 34 -9.39 -4.59 7.80
C THR A 34 -8.07 -5.30 8.08
N HIS A 35 -7.00 -4.54 8.10
CA HIS A 35 -5.65 -5.00 8.40
C HIS A 35 -5.14 -4.36 9.69
N ASN A 36 -4.50 -5.16 10.52
CA ASN A 36 -3.73 -4.70 11.68
C ASN A 36 -2.25 -4.80 11.31
N PHE A 37 -1.57 -3.67 11.23
CA PHE A 37 -0.16 -3.67 10.86
C PHE A 37 0.70 -4.18 12.02
N LEU A 38 1.57 -5.16 11.72
CA LEU A 38 2.34 -5.89 12.72
C LEU A 38 3.21 -4.97 13.59
N TRP A 39 3.89 -4.03 12.97
CA TRP A 39 4.87 -3.17 13.64
C TRP A 39 4.25 -1.90 14.21
N SER A 40 3.48 -1.17 13.44
CA SER A 40 2.84 0.07 13.89
C SER A 40 1.65 -0.16 14.82
N LYS A 41 1.11 -1.39 14.89
CA LYS A 41 -0.13 -1.75 15.60
C LYS A 41 -1.37 -0.94 15.16
N LYS A 42 -1.24 -0.19 14.08
CA LYS A 42 -2.36 0.59 13.54
C LYS A 42 -3.33 -0.30 12.80
N LYS A 43 -4.60 0.07 12.88
CA LYS A 43 -5.68 -0.57 12.14
C LYS A 43 -6.02 0.26 10.91
N TRP A 44 -6.13 -0.38 9.77
CA TRP A 44 -6.55 0.24 8.52
C TRP A 44 -7.64 -0.58 7.86
N THR A 45 -8.67 0.09 7.33
CA THR A 45 -9.76 -0.55 6.58
C THR A 45 -9.86 0.09 5.19
N GLY A 46 -9.81 -0.74 4.17
CA GLY A 46 -9.89 -0.30 2.78
C GLY A 46 -9.72 -1.46 1.82
N ILE A 47 -9.59 -1.13 0.54
CA ILE A 47 -9.32 -2.11 -0.51
C ILE A 47 -7.80 -2.36 -0.54
N PRO A 48 -7.33 -3.60 -0.37
CA PRO A 48 -5.91 -3.92 -0.23
C PRO A 48 -5.18 -3.89 -1.59
N ILE A 49 -5.26 -2.77 -2.27
CA ILE A 49 -4.53 -2.46 -3.51
C ILE A 49 -3.67 -1.23 -3.25
N MET A 50 -2.44 -1.28 -3.71
CA MET A 50 -1.43 -0.26 -3.48
C MET A 50 -0.83 0.19 -4.80
N SER A 51 -0.76 1.50 -5.04
CA SER A 51 -0.04 2.04 -6.19
C SER A 51 1.46 1.94 -5.98
N SER A 52 2.21 1.68 -7.04
CA SER A 52 3.68 1.66 -6.99
C SER A 52 4.27 3.04 -6.65
N ASN A 53 5.46 3.02 -6.04
CA ASN A 53 6.26 4.21 -5.72
C ASN A 53 7.06 4.75 -6.92
N MET A 54 6.46 4.69 -8.12
CA MET A 54 7.06 5.16 -9.36
C MET A 54 6.71 6.63 -9.61
N ASP A 55 7.58 7.34 -10.33
CA ASP A 55 7.47 8.79 -10.57
C ASP A 55 6.13 9.24 -11.13
N THR A 56 5.56 8.48 -12.06
CA THR A 56 4.30 8.80 -12.71
C THR A 56 3.08 8.23 -12.00
N VAL A 57 3.27 7.29 -11.07
CA VAL A 57 2.19 6.57 -10.36
C VAL A 57 2.04 7.07 -8.92
N GLY A 58 3.14 7.20 -8.18
CA GLY A 58 3.14 7.65 -6.79
C GLY A 58 3.07 9.18 -6.65
N THR A 59 2.09 9.82 -7.27
CA THR A 59 1.95 11.29 -7.31
C THR A 59 0.85 11.80 -6.37
N PRO A 60 0.89 13.09 -5.96
CA PRO A 60 -0.20 13.69 -5.19
C PRO A 60 -1.55 13.65 -5.88
N ALA A 61 -1.57 13.77 -7.23
CA ALA A 61 -2.78 13.67 -8.03
C ALA A 61 -3.39 12.27 -7.93
N MET A 62 -2.57 11.23 -8.09
CA MET A 62 -3.00 9.84 -7.94
C MET A 62 -3.51 9.58 -6.52
N HIS A 63 -2.81 10.05 -5.49
CA HIS A 63 -3.25 9.92 -4.10
C HIS A 63 -4.65 10.52 -3.88
N LYS A 64 -4.92 11.70 -4.44
CA LYS A 64 -6.24 12.34 -4.33
C LYS A 64 -7.36 11.48 -4.90
N VAL A 65 -7.10 10.76 -6.00
CA VAL A 65 -8.06 9.86 -6.63
C VAL A 65 -8.20 8.57 -5.84
N LEU A 66 -7.09 7.88 -5.58
CA LEU A 66 -7.08 6.57 -4.91
C LEU A 66 -7.67 6.63 -3.50
N SER A 67 -7.45 7.73 -2.79
CA SER A 67 -8.02 7.93 -1.44
C SER A 67 -9.55 7.93 -1.42
N LYS A 68 -10.21 8.33 -2.50
CA LYS A 68 -11.68 8.27 -2.61
C LYS A 68 -12.19 6.82 -2.61
N TYR A 69 -11.40 5.92 -3.15
CA TYR A 69 -11.71 4.49 -3.24
C TYR A 69 -11.09 3.68 -2.10
N LYS A 70 -10.55 4.33 -1.07
CA LYS A 70 -9.91 3.67 0.07
C LYS A 70 -8.74 2.76 -0.32
N LEU A 71 -8.00 3.12 -1.37
CA LEU A 71 -6.77 2.45 -1.80
C LEU A 71 -5.54 3.13 -1.21
N ILE A 72 -4.42 2.41 -1.17
CA ILE A 72 -3.15 2.91 -0.64
C ILE A 72 -2.32 3.51 -1.79
N THR A 73 -1.69 4.64 -1.51
CA THR A 73 -0.73 5.26 -2.44
C THR A 73 0.68 5.14 -1.85
N CYS A 74 1.63 4.65 -2.66
CA CYS A 74 3.05 4.72 -2.34
C CYS A 74 3.65 5.90 -3.11
N PRO A 75 3.95 7.02 -2.44
CA PRO A 75 4.56 8.16 -3.10
C PRO A 75 5.95 7.84 -3.64
N ALA A 76 6.29 8.40 -4.80
CA ALA A 76 7.62 8.30 -5.34
C ALA A 76 8.65 9.01 -4.44
N LYS A 77 9.87 8.48 -4.39
CA LYS A 77 10.93 8.89 -3.44
C LYS A 77 11.19 10.40 -3.41
N HIS A 78 11.15 11.06 -4.56
CA HIS A 78 11.43 12.51 -4.63
C HIS A 78 10.34 13.37 -3.99
N HIS A 79 9.11 12.87 -3.81
CA HIS A 79 8.04 13.56 -3.09
C HIS A 79 8.26 13.61 -1.58
N LEU A 80 9.12 12.74 -1.04
CA LEU A 80 9.45 12.71 0.40
C LEU A 80 9.93 14.05 0.94
N LYS A 81 10.70 14.81 0.15
CA LYS A 81 11.28 16.08 0.58
C LYS A 81 10.46 17.30 0.15
N LYS A 82 9.87 17.26 -1.04
CA LYS A 82 9.24 18.44 -1.67
C LYS A 82 7.74 18.56 -1.46
N ASP A 83 7.06 17.46 -1.36
CA ASP A 83 5.59 17.40 -1.50
C ASP A 83 4.85 16.75 -0.32
N GLN A 84 5.52 16.58 0.82
CA GLN A 84 4.90 15.93 1.99
C GLN A 84 3.56 16.57 2.38
N GLY A 85 3.46 17.88 2.28
CA GLY A 85 2.24 18.62 2.59
C GLY A 85 1.08 18.36 1.62
N LYS A 86 1.37 17.91 0.41
CA LYS A 86 0.35 17.57 -0.61
C LYS A 86 -0.29 16.21 -0.33
N PHE A 87 0.42 15.35 0.40
CA PHE A 87 -0.14 14.11 0.95
C PHE A 87 -0.68 14.42 2.34
N LYS A 88 -1.98 14.35 2.53
CA LYS A 88 -2.61 14.73 3.80
C LYS A 88 -2.02 13.92 4.96
N LYS A 89 -1.41 14.62 5.93
CA LYS A 89 -0.86 14.02 7.15
C LYS A 89 -1.90 13.19 7.89
N GLY A 90 -1.48 12.03 8.41
CA GLY A 90 -2.31 11.20 9.28
C GLY A 90 -3.38 10.36 8.60
N LYS A 91 -3.45 10.32 7.27
CA LYS A 91 -4.32 9.36 6.57
C LYS A 91 -3.56 8.07 6.33
N ALA A 92 -4.13 6.96 6.81
CA ALA A 92 -3.60 5.60 6.68
C ALA A 92 -3.54 5.06 5.22
N ASN A 93 -3.76 5.92 4.21
CA ASN A 93 -3.79 5.53 2.81
C ASN A 93 -2.46 5.83 2.09
N ILE A 94 -1.40 6.10 2.84
CA ILE A 94 -0.08 6.41 2.29
C ILE A 94 0.93 5.44 2.88
N CYS A 95 1.70 4.79 2.01
CA CYS A 95 2.82 3.96 2.38
C CYS A 95 4.10 4.54 1.78
N TRP A 96 5.05 4.95 2.62
CA TRP A 96 6.31 5.51 2.17
C TRP A 96 7.39 4.44 2.08
N PHE A 97 8.15 4.46 1.00
CA PHE A 97 9.37 3.68 0.83
C PHE A 97 10.57 4.61 0.72
N GLY A 98 11.63 4.32 1.45
CA GLY A 98 12.86 5.10 1.41
C GLY A 98 14.00 4.38 2.10
N GLY A 99 15.21 4.93 2.03
CA GLY A 99 16.34 4.50 2.85
C GLY A 99 16.11 4.80 4.33
N ILE A 100 16.92 4.23 5.22
CA ILE A 100 16.78 4.39 6.68
C ILE A 100 16.79 5.86 7.09
N ASP A 101 17.64 6.68 6.50
CA ASP A 101 17.71 8.11 6.82
C ASP A 101 16.46 8.87 6.37
N ASP A 102 15.93 8.54 5.20
CA ASP A 102 14.70 9.14 4.69
C ASP A 102 13.51 8.78 5.59
N ILE A 103 13.43 7.52 6.05
CA ILE A 103 12.38 7.03 6.96
C ILE A 103 12.50 7.70 8.33
N ASN A 104 13.70 7.82 8.88
CA ASN A 104 13.94 8.48 10.16
C ASN A 104 13.53 9.97 10.13
N ASN A 105 13.80 10.65 9.03
CA ASN A 105 13.39 12.05 8.85
C ASN A 105 11.86 12.17 8.74
N LEU A 106 11.21 11.23 8.07
CA LEU A 106 9.75 11.18 8.00
C LEU A 106 9.12 10.88 9.37
N ALA A 107 9.71 9.95 10.14
CA ALA A 107 9.21 9.60 11.48
C ALA A 107 9.19 10.80 12.41
N LYS A 108 10.15 11.71 12.28
CA LYS A 108 10.19 12.97 13.05
C LYS A 108 9.11 13.98 12.61
N THR A 109 8.63 13.91 11.40
CA THR A 109 7.73 14.91 10.79
C THR A 109 6.31 14.46 10.60
N SER A 110 6.02 13.16 10.68
CA SER A 110 4.67 12.61 10.44
C SER A 110 4.28 11.53 11.44
N SER A 111 3.10 11.67 12.01
CA SER A 111 2.48 10.69 12.90
C SER A 111 1.80 9.51 12.19
N GLY A 112 2.09 9.31 10.91
CA GLY A 112 1.31 8.41 10.05
C GLY A 112 2.13 7.40 9.27
N PHE A 113 2.92 6.52 9.93
CA PHE A 113 3.46 5.34 9.27
C PHE A 113 2.50 4.15 9.40
N ILE A 114 2.37 3.44 8.29
CA ILE A 114 1.83 2.08 8.25
C ILE A 114 2.95 1.12 8.62
#